data_3d5a76d4d2dae64135322a8ad4d9b46b
#
_entry.id   3d5a76d4d2dae64135322a8ad4d9b46b
#
_cell.length_a   1.000
_cell.length_b   1.000
_cell.length_c   1.000
_cell.angle_alpha   90.00
_cell.angle_beta   90.00
_cell.angle_gamma   90.00
#
_symmetry.space_group_name_H-M   'P 1'
#
loop_
_entity.id
_entity.type
_entity.pdbx_description
1 polymer ?
#
loop_
_entity_poly.entity_id
_entity_poly.type
_entity_poly.pdbx_seq_one_letter_code
_entity_poly.pdbx_strand_id
1 'polypeptide(L)'
;MVGAAGLSPDPGAAGLSPDPGAADQVTAAPRRVVSMNLCTDQLAMLVAGKGQILSISDLSRDPRSSAMVDAAAAYPTHHGRAEEIYLMQPDLVIAGSFTARASVDMLRRLGIPVAVFDPADSLTDVADRLQQMGEVLHRQDRAETLIAQFEARLAAFQTEIASHPRAAIYHANGYTAGDKTLASQILTTAGLANIAGEVGFSDAGFLPLEVLAMAQPDTVITSRPYPGGSRSEEIMEHPVIESLRRARPEAAMTDSDWVCGTPYVLQAIDDMVDLRRDLQGATR
;
A
#
# COMPACT_ATOMS: atom_id res chain seq x y z
N MET A 1 13.92 -75.29 -3.64
CA MET A 1 15.29 -74.84 -3.38
C MET A 1 15.73 -73.94 -4.52
N VAL A 2 15.64 -72.59 -4.33
CA VAL A 2 16.35 -71.63 -5.16
C VAL A 2 16.80 -70.50 -4.24
N GLY A 3 18.12 -70.27 -4.22
CA GLY A 3 18.82 -69.45 -3.25
C GLY A 3 18.59 -67.95 -3.45
N ALA A 4 18.50 -67.23 -2.32
CA ALA A 4 18.51 -65.79 -2.25
C ALA A 4 19.96 -65.29 -2.38
N ALA A 5 20.22 -64.45 -3.38
CA ALA A 5 21.47 -63.72 -3.50
C ALA A 5 21.35 -62.38 -2.74
N GLY A 6 22.22 -62.23 -1.75
CA GLY A 6 22.34 -61.00 -0.98
C GLY A 6 23.01 -59.89 -1.78
N LEU A 7 22.38 -58.70 -1.78
CA LEU A 7 22.97 -57.46 -2.24
C LEU A 7 23.65 -56.77 -1.05
N SER A 8 24.96 -56.57 -1.15
CA SER A 8 25.75 -55.76 -0.22
C SER A 8 25.42 -54.28 -0.37
N PRO A 9 25.41 -53.46 0.71
CA PRO A 9 25.22 -52.02 0.60
C PRO A 9 26.50 -51.32 0.12
N ASP A 10 26.31 -50.40 -0.81
CA ASP A 10 27.32 -49.50 -1.37
C ASP A 10 27.79 -48.46 -0.31
N PRO A 11 29.10 -48.36 0.03
CA PRO A 11 29.62 -47.36 0.92
C PRO A 11 30.07 -46.10 0.17
N GLY A 12 29.12 -45.20 -0.19
CA GLY A 12 29.48 -44.04 -1.01
C GLY A 12 28.58 -42.80 -0.82
N ALA A 13 28.02 -42.61 0.38
CA ALA A 13 27.43 -41.29 0.72
C ALA A 13 28.46 -40.47 1.50
N ALA A 14 29.40 -39.85 0.76
CA ALA A 14 30.23 -38.77 1.31
C ALA A 14 29.33 -37.58 1.66
N GLY A 15 29.16 -37.32 2.95
CA GLY A 15 28.46 -36.15 3.46
C GLY A 15 29.13 -34.87 2.92
N LEU A 16 28.38 -34.10 2.16
CA LEU A 16 28.69 -32.71 1.86
C LEU A 16 28.57 -31.94 3.19
N SER A 17 29.73 -31.67 3.81
CA SER A 17 29.80 -30.70 4.90
C SER A 17 29.30 -29.38 4.38
N PRO A 18 28.43 -28.63 5.11
CA PRO A 18 28.05 -27.27 4.69
C PRO A 18 29.33 -26.43 4.68
N ASP A 19 29.51 -25.71 3.59
CA ASP A 19 30.57 -24.73 3.37
C ASP A 19 30.52 -23.69 4.50
N PRO A 20 31.55 -23.55 5.37
CA PRO A 20 31.56 -22.57 6.45
C PRO A 20 31.75 -21.10 5.96
N GLY A 21 31.73 -20.85 4.66
CA GLY A 21 31.89 -19.54 4.05
C GLY A 21 30.59 -18.75 3.82
N ALA A 22 29.41 -19.31 4.17
CA ALA A 22 28.12 -18.65 3.93
C ALA A 22 27.57 -17.86 5.16
N ALA A 23 28.28 -17.85 6.28
CA ALA A 23 27.94 -17.03 7.44
C ALA A 23 28.83 -15.78 7.48
N ASP A 24 28.21 -14.60 7.57
CA ASP A 24 28.82 -13.27 7.71
C ASP A 24 29.37 -12.57 6.44
N GLN A 25 28.62 -12.52 5.37
CA GLN A 25 28.66 -11.31 4.56
C GLN A 25 27.67 -10.31 5.19
N VAL A 26 28.16 -9.42 6.05
CA VAL A 26 27.53 -8.15 6.31
C VAL A 26 27.53 -7.43 4.96
N THR A 27 26.44 -7.61 4.20
CA THR A 27 26.30 -6.96 2.90
C THR A 27 26.33 -5.46 3.16
N ALA A 28 27.26 -4.76 2.52
CA ALA A 28 27.35 -3.30 2.66
C ALA A 28 26.00 -2.68 2.31
N ALA A 29 25.62 -1.59 2.99
CA ALA A 29 24.37 -0.89 2.71
C ALA A 29 24.26 -0.57 1.21
N PRO A 30 23.11 -0.83 0.56
CA PRO A 30 22.93 -0.55 -0.86
C PRO A 30 23.10 0.97 -1.11
N ARG A 31 23.77 1.32 -2.21
CA ARG A 31 24.11 2.70 -2.53
C ARG A 31 23.49 3.19 -3.84
N ARG A 32 22.97 2.28 -4.64
CA ARG A 32 22.41 2.53 -5.97
C ARG A 32 21.04 1.84 -6.08
N VAL A 33 20.07 2.36 -5.32
CA VAL A 33 18.77 1.76 -5.19
C VAL A 33 17.83 2.31 -6.26
N VAL A 34 17.14 1.41 -6.97
CA VAL A 34 16.03 1.75 -7.87
C VAL A 34 14.74 1.17 -7.29
N SER A 35 13.72 2.00 -7.14
CA SER A 35 12.39 1.56 -6.70
C SER A 35 11.41 1.60 -7.87
N MET A 36 10.63 0.53 -8.08
CA MET A 36 9.81 0.27 -9.27
C MET A 36 8.31 0.43 -9.06
N ASN A 37 7.87 0.81 -7.86
CA ASN A 37 6.46 0.86 -7.52
C ASN A 37 6.16 2.10 -6.68
N LEU A 38 5.05 2.78 -6.96
CA LEU A 38 4.64 4.00 -6.27
C LEU A 38 4.76 3.91 -4.74
N CYS A 39 4.27 2.82 -4.14
CA CYS A 39 4.27 2.68 -2.68
C CYS A 39 5.67 2.41 -2.12
N THR A 40 6.47 1.62 -2.81
CA THR A 40 7.88 1.40 -2.42
C THR A 40 8.73 2.65 -2.67
N ASP A 41 8.40 3.47 -3.68
CA ASP A 41 9.05 4.75 -3.91
C ASP A 41 8.85 5.69 -2.72
N GLN A 42 7.61 5.82 -2.25
CA GLN A 42 7.29 6.67 -1.10
C GLN A 42 7.99 6.18 0.17
N LEU A 43 7.94 4.87 0.44
CA LEU A 43 8.65 4.27 1.58
C LEU A 43 10.17 4.51 1.48
N ALA A 44 10.75 4.32 0.29
CA ALA A 44 12.17 4.56 0.06
C ALA A 44 12.54 6.04 0.27
N MET A 45 11.74 6.97 -0.25
CA MET A 45 11.97 8.41 -0.05
C MET A 45 11.89 8.84 1.42
N LEU A 46 11.06 8.18 2.25
CA LEU A 46 10.96 8.44 3.68
C LEU A 46 12.17 7.94 4.48
N VAL A 47 12.72 6.78 4.08
CA VAL A 47 13.70 6.02 4.87
C VAL A 47 15.14 6.19 4.37
N ALA A 48 15.35 6.28 3.05
CA ALA A 48 16.68 6.26 2.44
C ALA A 48 17.58 7.41 2.90
N GLY A 49 18.88 7.15 2.87
CA GLY A 49 19.90 8.17 3.07
C GLY A 49 20.11 9.04 1.83
N LYS A 50 20.74 10.19 2.03
CA LYS A 50 21.04 11.11 0.94
C LYS A 50 21.86 10.41 -0.17
N GLY A 51 21.37 10.46 -1.40
CA GLY A 51 22.03 9.88 -2.58
C GLY A 51 21.94 8.36 -2.68
N GLN A 52 21.18 7.68 -1.81
CA GLN A 52 21.01 6.23 -1.85
C GLN A 52 20.03 5.80 -2.96
N ILE A 53 18.98 6.60 -3.20
CA ILE A 53 18.02 6.36 -4.29
C ILE A 53 18.60 6.90 -5.59
N LEU A 54 18.69 6.04 -6.59
CA LEU A 54 19.14 6.37 -7.93
C LEU A 54 18.00 6.80 -8.84
N SER A 55 16.85 6.12 -8.75
CA SER A 55 15.66 6.40 -9.53
C SER A 55 14.40 5.82 -8.88
N ILE A 56 13.26 6.44 -9.15
CA ILE A 56 11.92 6.01 -8.72
C ILE A 56 11.00 5.88 -9.93
N SER A 57 9.81 5.29 -9.77
CA SER A 57 8.84 5.24 -10.86
C SER A 57 8.28 6.63 -11.19
N ASP A 58 7.88 6.85 -12.44
CA ASP A 58 7.24 8.10 -12.89
C ASP A 58 5.89 8.34 -12.22
N LEU A 59 5.22 7.29 -11.74
CA LEU A 59 3.98 7.37 -10.97
C LEU A 59 4.11 8.22 -9.69
N SER A 60 5.31 8.31 -9.12
CA SER A 60 5.56 9.10 -7.91
C SER A 60 5.42 10.61 -8.13
N ARG A 61 5.38 11.07 -9.39
CA ARG A 61 5.15 12.46 -9.77
C ARG A 61 3.68 12.78 -10.11
N ASP A 62 2.81 11.79 -10.13
CA ASP A 62 1.37 12.00 -10.36
C ASP A 62 0.70 12.45 -9.04
N PRO A 63 0.16 13.70 -8.97
CA PRO A 63 -0.46 14.22 -7.76
C PRO A 63 -1.78 13.53 -7.37
N ARG A 64 -2.32 12.70 -8.23
CA ARG A 64 -3.53 11.92 -7.93
C ARG A 64 -3.22 10.66 -7.14
N SER A 65 -2.06 10.08 -7.40
CA SER A 65 -1.65 8.78 -6.87
C SER A 65 -0.59 8.91 -5.77
N SER A 66 0.23 9.96 -5.81
CA SER A 66 1.37 10.14 -4.91
C SER A 66 1.10 11.21 -3.85
N ALA A 67 1.31 10.86 -2.59
CA ALA A 67 1.35 11.81 -1.47
C ALA A 67 2.68 12.59 -1.38
N MET A 68 3.70 12.25 -2.21
CA MET A 68 5.06 12.78 -2.12
C MET A 68 5.58 13.41 -3.42
N VAL A 69 4.69 14.04 -4.20
CA VAL A 69 5.03 14.64 -5.52
C VAL A 69 6.22 15.60 -5.43
N ASP A 70 6.22 16.48 -4.43
CA ASP A 70 7.28 17.48 -4.26
C ASP A 70 8.64 16.81 -3.95
N ALA A 71 8.63 15.80 -3.09
CA ALA A 71 9.84 15.02 -2.79
C ALA A 71 10.32 14.23 -4.03
N ALA A 72 9.39 13.65 -4.79
CA ALA A 72 9.67 12.89 -6.00
C ALA A 72 10.32 13.73 -7.11
N ALA A 73 10.09 15.05 -7.12
CA ALA A 73 10.70 15.96 -8.08
C ALA A 73 12.24 15.97 -8.02
N ALA A 74 12.83 15.61 -6.88
CA ALA A 74 14.29 15.57 -6.67
C ALA A 74 14.97 14.33 -7.28
N TYR A 75 14.21 13.33 -7.74
CA TYR A 75 14.74 12.04 -8.22
C TYR A 75 14.54 11.86 -9.72
N PRO A 76 15.50 11.25 -10.43
CA PRO A 76 15.27 10.71 -11.77
C PRO A 76 14.13 9.69 -11.75
N THR A 77 13.37 9.60 -12.84
CA THR A 77 12.27 8.65 -12.96
C THR A 77 12.49 7.64 -14.09
N HIS A 78 11.80 6.50 -14.02
CA HIS A 78 11.78 5.45 -15.03
C HIS A 78 10.35 4.88 -15.19
N HIS A 79 10.12 4.11 -16.27
CA HIS A 79 8.82 3.51 -16.63
C HIS A 79 8.68 2.03 -16.22
N GLY A 80 9.57 1.51 -15.36
CA GLY A 80 9.52 0.14 -14.86
C GLY A 80 9.99 -0.94 -15.83
N ARG A 81 10.68 -0.59 -16.92
CA ARG A 81 11.23 -1.54 -17.87
C ARG A 81 12.56 -2.11 -17.37
N ALA A 82 12.73 -3.43 -17.47
CA ALA A 82 13.93 -4.10 -16.97
C ALA A 82 15.23 -3.57 -17.61
N GLU A 83 15.18 -3.28 -18.93
CA GLU A 83 16.32 -2.76 -19.69
C GLU A 83 16.74 -1.36 -19.20
N GLU A 84 15.77 -0.48 -18.95
CA GLU A 84 15.98 0.87 -18.45
C GLU A 84 16.66 0.81 -17.08
N ILE A 85 16.18 -0.04 -16.19
CA ILE A 85 16.71 -0.22 -14.83
C ILE A 85 18.11 -0.86 -14.88
N TYR A 86 18.30 -1.90 -15.70
CA TYR A 86 19.59 -2.58 -15.85
C TYR A 86 20.71 -1.61 -16.29
N LEU A 87 20.41 -0.70 -17.21
CA LEU A 87 21.39 0.31 -17.67
C LEU A 87 21.80 1.31 -16.57
N MET A 88 20.97 1.47 -15.53
CA MET A 88 21.32 2.29 -14.37
C MET A 88 22.31 1.60 -13.42
N GLN A 89 22.60 0.30 -13.60
CA GLN A 89 23.48 -0.51 -12.77
C GLN A 89 23.18 -0.36 -11.26
N PRO A 90 21.94 -0.69 -10.82
CA PRO A 90 21.60 -0.68 -9.40
C PRO A 90 22.32 -1.81 -8.66
N ASP A 91 22.60 -1.61 -7.39
CA ASP A 91 23.03 -2.67 -6.47
C ASP A 91 21.84 -3.29 -5.72
N LEU A 92 20.68 -2.63 -5.76
CA LEU A 92 19.42 -3.13 -5.25
C LEU A 92 18.25 -2.56 -6.05
N VAL A 93 17.26 -3.42 -6.35
CA VAL A 93 15.95 -3.00 -6.85
C VAL A 93 14.90 -3.30 -5.79
N ILE A 94 13.96 -2.37 -5.60
CA ILE A 94 12.80 -2.52 -4.73
C ILE A 94 11.55 -2.56 -5.60
N ALA A 95 10.71 -3.57 -5.40
CA ALA A 95 9.48 -3.78 -6.16
C ALA A 95 8.32 -4.11 -5.23
N GLY A 96 7.09 -3.80 -5.65
CA GLY A 96 5.89 -4.32 -5.00
C GLY A 96 5.52 -5.70 -5.54
N SER A 97 4.75 -6.50 -4.80
CA SER A 97 4.28 -7.82 -5.23
C SER A 97 3.38 -7.75 -6.48
N PHE A 98 2.79 -6.59 -6.78
CA PHE A 98 2.02 -6.33 -8.01
C PHE A 98 2.84 -5.67 -9.13
N THR A 99 4.14 -5.43 -8.92
CA THR A 99 5.02 -4.94 -9.99
C THR A 99 5.12 -5.98 -11.11
N ALA A 100 5.24 -5.51 -12.36
CA ALA A 100 5.29 -6.37 -13.54
C ALA A 100 6.28 -7.54 -13.37
N ARG A 101 5.75 -8.74 -13.17
CA ARG A 101 6.53 -9.95 -12.86
C ARG A 101 7.63 -10.19 -13.89
N ALA A 102 7.36 -9.96 -15.18
CA ALA A 102 8.34 -10.14 -16.24
C ALA A 102 9.59 -9.26 -16.05
N SER A 103 9.41 -7.99 -15.65
CA SER A 103 10.53 -7.08 -15.36
C SER A 103 11.32 -7.53 -14.13
N VAL A 104 10.63 -7.91 -13.05
CA VAL A 104 11.26 -8.40 -11.82
C VAL A 104 12.06 -9.67 -12.08
N ASP A 105 11.49 -10.65 -12.79
CA ASP A 105 12.16 -11.91 -13.10
C ASP A 105 13.37 -11.71 -14.05
N MET A 106 13.26 -10.76 -14.98
CA MET A 106 14.39 -10.41 -15.85
C MET A 106 15.56 -9.82 -15.05
N LEU A 107 15.28 -8.86 -14.16
CA LEU A 107 16.31 -8.23 -13.31
C LEU A 107 17.01 -9.27 -12.43
N ARG A 108 16.26 -10.20 -11.83
CA ARG A 108 16.83 -11.31 -11.04
C ARG A 108 17.73 -12.22 -11.89
N ARG A 109 17.32 -12.58 -13.11
CA ARG A 109 18.16 -13.37 -14.04
C ARG A 109 19.43 -12.65 -14.45
N LEU A 110 19.42 -11.32 -14.48
CA LEU A 110 20.59 -10.48 -14.72
C LEU A 110 21.48 -10.31 -13.48
N GLY A 111 21.15 -11.01 -12.37
CA GLY A 111 21.97 -11.00 -11.14
C GLY A 111 21.73 -9.79 -10.25
N ILE A 112 20.69 -8.99 -10.49
CA ILE A 112 20.38 -7.83 -9.65
C ILE A 112 19.52 -8.29 -8.47
N PRO A 113 19.91 -7.99 -7.20
CA PRO A 113 19.09 -8.24 -6.04
C PRO A 113 17.77 -7.48 -6.12
N VAL A 114 16.64 -8.15 -5.84
CA VAL A 114 15.31 -7.54 -5.84
C VAL A 114 14.60 -7.85 -4.53
N ALA A 115 14.35 -6.82 -3.72
CA ALA A 115 13.50 -6.86 -2.55
C ALA A 115 12.04 -6.61 -2.97
N VAL A 116 11.11 -7.43 -2.46
CA VAL A 116 9.69 -7.33 -2.79
C VAL A 116 8.90 -6.98 -1.54
N PHE A 117 7.97 -6.05 -1.69
CA PHE A 117 7.08 -5.55 -0.65
C PHE A 117 5.64 -5.89 -0.98
N ASP A 118 4.93 -6.42 -0.02
CA ASP A 118 3.48 -6.58 -0.12
C ASP A 118 2.77 -5.25 0.18
N PRO A 119 1.54 -5.04 -0.31
CA PRO A 119 0.72 -3.92 0.10
C PRO A 119 0.52 -3.86 1.61
N ALA A 120 0.15 -2.71 2.12
CA ALA A 120 -0.36 -2.59 3.47
C ALA A 120 -1.89 -2.66 3.42
N ASP A 121 -2.46 -3.71 3.98
CA ASP A 121 -3.91 -3.90 4.09
C ASP A 121 -4.45 -3.40 5.43
N SER A 122 -3.55 -3.04 6.34
CA SER A 122 -3.87 -2.55 7.68
C SER A 122 -2.96 -1.40 8.11
N LEU A 123 -3.38 -0.66 9.15
CA LEU A 123 -2.52 0.37 9.77
C LEU A 123 -1.27 -0.23 10.45
N THR A 124 -1.34 -1.47 10.91
CA THR A 124 -0.18 -2.19 11.45
C THR A 124 0.85 -2.45 10.36
N ASP A 125 0.41 -2.81 9.15
CA ASP A 125 1.32 -3.08 8.03
C ASP A 125 2.12 -1.84 7.62
N VAL A 126 1.63 -0.63 7.93
CA VAL A 126 2.40 0.61 7.67
C VAL A 126 3.73 0.59 8.45
N ALA A 127 3.69 0.22 9.74
CA ALA A 127 4.89 0.08 10.56
C ALA A 127 5.78 -1.06 10.04
N ASP A 128 5.20 -2.20 9.69
CA ASP A 128 5.92 -3.36 9.14
C ASP A 128 6.63 -3.02 7.83
N ARG A 129 5.98 -2.27 6.92
CA ARG A 129 6.61 -1.83 5.65
C ARG A 129 7.75 -0.82 5.90
N LEU A 130 7.60 0.09 6.87
CA LEU A 130 8.68 1.00 7.27
C LEU A 130 9.87 0.24 7.85
N GLN A 131 9.61 -0.74 8.72
CA GLN A 131 10.66 -1.60 9.29
C GLN A 131 11.38 -2.36 8.19
N GLN A 132 10.66 -3.06 7.32
CA GLN A 132 11.21 -3.79 6.18
C GLN A 132 12.06 -2.87 5.29
N MET A 133 11.62 -1.64 5.02
CA MET A 133 12.38 -0.67 4.24
C MET A 133 13.66 -0.26 4.97
N GLY A 134 13.61 -0.07 6.28
CA GLY A 134 14.78 0.20 7.12
C GLY A 134 15.83 -0.90 7.04
N GLU A 135 15.40 -2.14 7.11
CA GLU A 135 16.27 -3.33 7.01
C GLU A 135 16.92 -3.42 5.63
N VAL A 136 16.12 -3.32 4.56
CA VAL A 136 16.57 -3.43 3.17
C VAL A 136 17.55 -2.32 2.79
N LEU A 137 17.37 -1.11 3.33
CA LEU A 137 18.22 0.04 3.05
C LEU A 137 19.35 0.23 4.08
N HIS A 138 19.46 -0.60 5.11
CA HIS A 138 20.33 -0.44 6.28
C HIS A 138 20.12 0.92 6.96
N ARG A 139 18.87 1.27 7.22
CA ARG A 139 18.41 2.52 7.82
C ARG A 139 17.42 2.30 8.95
N GLN A 140 17.68 1.31 9.78
CA GLN A 140 16.80 0.88 10.87
C GLN A 140 16.46 2.02 11.82
N ASP A 141 17.45 2.80 12.26
CA ASP A 141 17.24 3.94 13.18
C ASP A 141 16.23 4.97 12.60
N ARG A 142 16.31 5.19 11.28
CA ARG A 142 15.37 6.10 10.59
C ARG A 142 13.96 5.51 10.54
N ALA A 143 13.85 4.22 10.23
CA ALA A 143 12.57 3.52 10.21
C ALA A 143 11.93 3.52 11.60
N GLU A 144 12.66 3.17 12.66
CA GLU A 144 12.19 3.19 14.05
C GLU A 144 11.68 4.58 14.45
N THR A 145 12.39 5.64 14.07
CA THR A 145 11.95 7.02 14.31
C THR A 145 10.59 7.32 13.64
N LEU A 146 10.43 6.89 12.39
CA LEU A 146 9.18 7.10 11.63
C LEU A 146 8.04 6.27 12.21
N ILE A 147 8.30 5.03 12.60
CA ILE A 147 7.32 4.15 13.24
C ILE A 147 6.83 4.76 14.55
N ALA A 148 7.75 5.18 15.42
CA ALA A 148 7.38 5.81 16.69
C ALA A 148 6.53 7.09 16.49
N GLN A 149 6.87 7.91 15.49
CA GLN A 149 6.09 9.10 15.14
C GLN A 149 4.69 8.73 14.62
N PHE A 150 4.60 7.72 13.76
CA PHE A 150 3.34 7.22 13.23
C PHE A 150 2.43 6.67 14.32
N GLU A 151 2.96 5.79 15.18
CA GLU A 151 2.20 5.18 16.29
C GLU A 151 1.72 6.22 17.31
N ALA A 152 2.57 7.20 17.67
CA ALA A 152 2.19 8.28 18.56
C ALA A 152 1.04 9.13 18.00
N ARG A 153 1.06 9.42 16.69
CA ARG A 153 -0.03 10.13 16.00
C ARG A 153 -1.28 9.27 15.91
N LEU A 154 -1.14 8.00 15.59
CA LEU A 154 -2.26 7.06 15.51
C LEU A 154 -2.97 6.92 16.86
N ALA A 155 -2.22 6.82 17.95
CA ALA A 155 -2.77 6.76 19.30
C ALA A 155 -3.60 8.01 19.66
N ALA A 156 -3.29 9.17 19.09
CA ALA A 156 -4.05 10.40 19.33
C ALA A 156 -5.47 10.38 18.74
N PHE A 157 -5.77 9.48 17.79
CA PHE A 157 -7.12 9.29 17.26
C PHE A 157 -8.00 8.37 18.14
N GLN A 158 -7.40 7.65 19.09
CA GLN A 158 -8.10 6.75 20.01
C GLN A 158 -8.82 7.56 21.10
N THR A 159 -9.93 8.19 20.71
CA THR A 159 -10.82 8.93 21.62
C THR A 159 -12.15 8.22 21.75
N GLU A 160 -12.82 8.34 22.90
CA GLU A 160 -14.17 7.82 23.07
C GLU A 160 -15.14 8.58 22.14
N ILE A 161 -15.81 7.84 21.27
CA ILE A 161 -16.73 8.38 20.26
C ILE A 161 -18.14 7.95 20.58
N ALA A 162 -19.02 8.92 20.81
CA ALA A 162 -20.40 8.65 21.24
C ALA A 162 -21.29 8.06 20.12
N SER A 163 -20.98 8.33 18.86
CA SER A 163 -21.71 7.80 17.71
C SER A 163 -20.80 7.62 16.51
N HIS A 164 -21.05 6.59 15.71
CA HIS A 164 -20.29 6.24 14.50
C HIS A 164 -21.18 6.43 13.27
N PRO A 165 -21.18 7.61 12.61
CA PRO A 165 -21.91 7.79 11.38
C PRO A 165 -21.53 6.74 10.34
N ARG A 166 -22.52 6.22 9.61
CA ARG A 166 -22.35 5.16 8.62
C ARG A 166 -21.86 5.73 7.30
N ALA A 167 -20.71 5.29 6.85
CA ALA A 167 -20.06 5.76 5.64
C ALA A 167 -19.94 4.64 4.59
N ALA A 168 -20.20 4.97 3.34
CA ALA A 168 -19.92 4.12 2.19
C ALA A 168 -18.68 4.64 1.46
N ILE A 169 -17.68 3.81 1.23
CA ILE A 169 -16.68 4.05 0.19
C ILE A 169 -17.30 3.58 -1.13
N TYR A 170 -17.42 4.49 -2.10
CA TYR A 170 -18.01 4.18 -3.40
C TYR A 170 -17.27 4.92 -4.51
N HIS A 171 -16.50 4.19 -5.28
CA HIS A 171 -15.62 4.70 -6.33
C HIS A 171 -16.11 4.25 -7.71
N ALA A 172 -15.35 4.57 -8.74
CA ALA A 172 -15.62 4.19 -10.12
C ALA A 172 -16.02 2.70 -10.24
N ASN A 173 -16.95 2.37 -11.13
CA ASN A 173 -17.56 1.04 -11.29
C ASN A 173 -18.27 0.49 -10.03
N GLY A 174 -18.53 1.31 -9.01
CA GLY A 174 -19.08 0.82 -7.75
C GLY A 174 -18.06 0.10 -6.85
N TYR A 175 -16.77 0.35 -7.04
CA TYR A 175 -15.74 -0.22 -6.17
C TYR A 175 -15.95 0.25 -4.72
N THR A 176 -15.86 -0.69 -3.79
CA THR A 176 -15.92 -0.46 -2.35
C THR A 176 -14.80 -1.21 -1.64
N ALA A 177 -14.46 -0.74 -0.44
CA ALA A 177 -13.43 -1.31 0.41
C ALA A 177 -14.09 -1.96 1.64
N GLY A 178 -13.95 -3.27 1.78
CA GLY A 178 -14.48 -4.04 2.90
C GLY A 178 -13.66 -3.91 4.19
N ASP A 179 -14.12 -4.57 5.24
CA ASP A 179 -13.61 -4.38 6.61
C ASP A 179 -12.13 -4.71 6.81
N LYS A 180 -11.57 -5.60 5.97
CA LYS A 180 -10.17 -6.03 6.04
C LYS A 180 -9.22 -5.18 5.21
N THR A 181 -9.63 -3.99 4.78
CA THR A 181 -8.82 -3.11 3.95
C THR A 181 -8.27 -1.94 4.74
N LEU A 182 -7.13 -1.40 4.32
CA LEU A 182 -6.55 -0.20 4.89
C LEU A 182 -7.54 0.99 4.86
N ALA A 183 -8.28 1.16 3.75
CA ALA A 183 -9.28 2.21 3.64
C ALA A 183 -10.39 2.10 4.70
N SER A 184 -10.85 0.88 5.00
CA SER A 184 -11.81 0.66 6.10
C SER A 184 -11.22 1.00 7.46
N GLN A 185 -9.95 0.66 7.70
CA GLN A 185 -9.29 1.01 8.96
C GLN A 185 -9.08 2.51 9.13
N ILE A 186 -8.84 3.25 8.05
CA ILE A 186 -8.83 4.72 8.06
C ILE A 186 -10.17 5.26 8.54
N LEU A 187 -11.30 4.78 7.95
CA LEU A 187 -12.64 5.19 8.36
C LEU A 187 -12.94 4.87 9.83
N THR A 188 -12.70 3.64 10.24
CA THR A 188 -13.02 3.17 11.60
C THR A 188 -12.16 3.86 12.66
N THR A 189 -10.89 4.14 12.36
CA THR A 189 -10.00 4.92 13.24
C THR A 189 -10.49 6.36 13.37
N ALA A 190 -11.04 6.95 12.31
CA ALA A 190 -11.67 8.28 12.36
C ALA A 190 -13.03 8.27 13.08
N GLY A 191 -13.57 7.10 13.42
CA GLY A 191 -14.84 6.92 14.13
C GLY A 191 -16.07 6.90 13.23
N LEU A 192 -15.90 6.54 11.97
CA LEU A 192 -16.98 6.23 11.04
C LEU A 192 -17.24 4.71 11.02
N ALA A 193 -18.46 4.28 10.76
CA ALA A 193 -18.79 2.88 10.50
C ALA A 193 -18.79 2.61 9.00
N ASN A 194 -18.00 1.64 8.54
CA ASN A 194 -17.98 1.24 7.14
C ASN A 194 -19.19 0.32 6.85
N ILE A 195 -20.09 0.73 5.95
CA ILE A 195 -21.26 -0.08 5.60
C ILE A 195 -20.91 -1.33 4.79
N ALA A 196 -19.72 -1.39 4.18
CA ALA A 196 -19.34 -2.52 3.33
C ALA A 196 -19.41 -3.85 4.11
N GLY A 197 -18.98 -3.89 5.36
CA GLY A 197 -19.10 -5.05 6.24
C GLY A 197 -20.55 -5.42 6.56
N GLU A 198 -21.44 -4.44 6.74
CA GLU A 198 -22.87 -4.67 7.00
C GLU A 198 -23.55 -5.38 5.81
N VAL A 199 -23.09 -5.10 4.58
CA VAL A 199 -23.65 -5.69 3.35
C VAL A 199 -22.83 -6.87 2.81
N GLY A 200 -21.89 -7.40 3.62
CA GLY A 200 -21.20 -8.66 3.36
C GLY A 200 -19.87 -8.59 2.64
N PHE A 201 -19.26 -7.40 2.53
CA PHE A 201 -17.93 -7.24 1.96
C PHE A 201 -16.86 -7.23 3.06
N SER A 202 -16.01 -8.27 3.12
CA SER A 202 -14.83 -8.30 3.98
C SER A 202 -13.59 -7.72 3.30
N ASP A 203 -13.49 -7.94 1.99
CA ASP A 203 -12.39 -7.51 1.15
C ASP A 203 -12.86 -6.42 0.17
N ALA A 204 -11.97 -5.94 -0.69
CA ALA A 204 -12.36 -5.03 -1.76
C ALA A 204 -13.33 -5.73 -2.75
N GLY A 205 -14.30 -4.99 -3.28
CA GLY A 205 -15.29 -5.54 -4.19
C GLY A 205 -16.06 -4.49 -4.96
N PHE A 206 -17.10 -4.93 -5.68
CA PHE A 206 -18.00 -4.05 -6.42
C PHE A 206 -19.39 -4.10 -5.78
N LEU A 207 -19.76 -3.03 -5.11
CA LEU A 207 -21.05 -2.88 -4.42
C LEU A 207 -22.12 -2.46 -5.44
N PRO A 208 -23.16 -3.27 -5.64
CA PRO A 208 -24.27 -2.86 -6.51
C PRO A 208 -24.94 -1.59 -6.00
N LEU A 209 -25.33 -0.71 -6.92
CA LEU A 209 -25.94 0.58 -6.59
C LEU A 209 -27.23 0.44 -5.79
N GLU A 210 -28.00 -0.60 -6.08
CA GLU A 210 -29.24 -0.92 -5.38
C GLU A 210 -28.98 -1.27 -3.91
N VAL A 211 -27.89 -1.99 -3.63
CA VAL A 211 -27.49 -2.36 -2.27
C VAL A 211 -27.05 -1.10 -1.51
N LEU A 212 -26.24 -0.23 -2.14
CA LEU A 212 -25.87 1.06 -1.58
C LEU A 212 -27.11 1.92 -1.26
N ALA A 213 -28.07 1.98 -2.20
CA ALA A 213 -29.33 2.74 -2.01
C ALA A 213 -30.16 2.20 -0.85
N MET A 214 -30.25 0.88 -0.70
CA MET A 214 -30.98 0.24 0.42
C MET A 214 -30.28 0.42 1.76
N ALA A 215 -28.95 0.42 1.76
CA ALA A 215 -28.14 0.61 2.98
C ALA A 215 -28.30 2.02 3.58
N GLN A 216 -28.62 3.02 2.77
CA GLN A 216 -28.82 4.42 3.20
C GLN A 216 -27.74 4.92 4.17
N PRO A 217 -26.45 4.97 3.76
CA PRO A 217 -25.39 5.45 4.64
C PRO A 217 -25.59 6.94 4.98
N ASP A 218 -24.99 7.40 6.07
CA ASP A 218 -25.00 8.82 6.44
C ASP A 218 -24.12 9.68 5.52
N THR A 219 -23.16 9.08 4.84
CA THR A 219 -22.33 9.75 3.82
C THR A 219 -21.80 8.76 2.79
N VAL A 220 -21.52 9.25 1.59
CA VAL A 220 -20.85 8.49 0.52
C VAL A 220 -19.53 9.17 0.21
N ILE A 221 -18.44 8.46 0.45
CA ILE A 221 -17.07 8.90 0.18
C ILE A 221 -16.70 8.46 -1.23
N THR A 222 -16.34 9.40 -2.07
CA THR A 222 -16.05 9.15 -3.49
C THR A 222 -14.61 9.52 -3.81
N SER A 223 -14.07 9.06 -4.94
CA SER A 223 -12.83 9.59 -5.51
C SER A 223 -13.09 10.92 -6.21
N ARG A 224 -12.05 11.74 -6.34
CA ARG A 224 -12.12 12.94 -7.21
C ARG A 224 -12.16 12.51 -8.66
N PRO A 225 -13.09 13.05 -9.50
CA PRO A 225 -13.21 12.67 -10.89
C PRO A 225 -11.91 12.89 -11.69
N TYR A 226 -11.64 12.03 -12.67
CA TYR A 226 -10.52 12.20 -13.58
C TYR A 226 -10.82 13.30 -14.60
N PRO A 227 -9.84 14.18 -14.94
CA PRO A 227 -10.01 15.14 -16.01
C PRO A 227 -10.33 14.42 -17.33
N GLY A 228 -11.45 14.78 -17.97
CA GLY A 228 -11.92 14.17 -19.20
C GLY A 228 -12.93 13.04 -19.02
N GLY A 229 -13.23 12.65 -17.78
CA GLY A 229 -14.22 11.63 -17.47
C GLY A 229 -13.81 10.21 -17.95
N SER A 230 -14.42 9.20 -17.39
CA SER A 230 -14.24 7.81 -17.81
C SER A 230 -15.58 7.09 -17.68
N ARG A 231 -15.84 6.09 -18.56
CA ARG A 231 -17.07 5.29 -18.46
C ARG A 231 -17.22 4.61 -17.10
N SER A 232 -16.13 4.31 -16.43
CA SER A 232 -16.15 3.74 -15.10
C SER A 232 -16.65 4.73 -14.03
N GLU A 233 -16.54 6.02 -14.29
CA GLU A 233 -16.98 7.11 -13.39
C GLU A 233 -18.43 7.52 -13.65
N GLU A 234 -19.08 7.14 -14.76
CA GLU A 234 -20.47 7.47 -15.06
C GLU A 234 -21.44 7.09 -13.94
N ILE A 235 -21.14 6.00 -13.20
CA ILE A 235 -21.95 5.57 -12.05
C ILE A 235 -21.98 6.62 -10.93
N MET A 236 -20.94 7.45 -10.82
CA MET A 236 -20.83 8.50 -9.79
C MET A 236 -21.79 9.68 -10.04
N GLU A 237 -22.25 9.83 -11.28
CA GLU A 237 -23.23 10.83 -11.70
C GLU A 237 -24.67 10.30 -11.66
N HIS A 238 -24.85 9.04 -11.21
CA HIS A 238 -26.18 8.42 -11.16
C HIS A 238 -27.08 9.17 -10.16
N PRO A 239 -28.38 9.43 -10.48
CA PRO A 239 -29.31 10.18 -9.62
C PRO A 239 -29.42 9.65 -8.18
N VAL A 240 -29.22 8.36 -7.97
CA VAL A 240 -29.20 7.74 -6.64
C VAL A 240 -27.99 8.25 -5.83
N ILE A 241 -26.81 8.30 -6.43
CA ILE A 241 -25.60 8.84 -5.76
C ILE A 241 -25.80 10.31 -5.44
N GLU A 242 -26.28 11.10 -6.39
CA GLU A 242 -26.61 12.51 -6.14
C GLU A 242 -27.62 12.68 -5.02
N SER A 243 -28.67 11.83 -4.97
CA SER A 243 -29.66 11.87 -3.91
C SER A 243 -29.07 11.55 -2.54
N LEU A 244 -28.17 10.57 -2.45
CA LEU A 244 -27.47 10.21 -1.23
C LEU A 244 -26.50 11.31 -0.76
N ARG A 245 -25.95 12.12 -1.66
CA ARG A 245 -25.00 13.20 -1.36
C ARG A 245 -25.67 14.55 -1.08
N ARG A 246 -26.83 14.82 -1.68
CA ARG A 246 -27.47 16.16 -1.78
C ARG A 246 -27.75 16.87 -0.46
N ALA A 247 -27.87 16.17 0.66
CA ALA A 247 -28.20 16.74 1.97
C ALA A 247 -27.11 16.49 3.01
N ARG A 248 -25.89 16.14 2.59
CA ARG A 248 -24.84 15.62 3.47
C ARG A 248 -23.50 16.24 3.15
N PRO A 249 -22.58 16.39 4.13
CA PRO A 249 -21.22 16.79 3.86
C PRO A 249 -20.58 15.90 2.79
N GLU A 250 -19.96 16.53 1.79
CA GLU A 250 -19.22 15.81 0.76
C GLU A 250 -17.84 15.42 1.28
N ALA A 251 -17.44 14.19 1.01
CA ALA A 251 -16.10 13.74 1.24
C ALA A 251 -15.53 13.04 0.01
N ALA A 252 -14.28 13.30 -0.25
CA ALA A 252 -13.52 12.59 -1.27
C ALA A 252 -12.25 12.01 -0.62
N MET A 253 -11.97 10.76 -0.95
CA MET A 253 -10.72 10.09 -0.60
C MET A 253 -10.07 9.63 -1.90
N THR A 254 -8.94 10.20 -2.24
CA THR A 254 -8.22 9.91 -3.49
C THR A 254 -7.15 8.85 -3.28
N ASP A 255 -6.63 8.28 -4.36
CA ASP A 255 -5.61 7.24 -4.29
C ASP A 255 -4.36 7.69 -3.53
N SER A 256 -3.97 8.99 -3.63
CA SER A 256 -2.85 9.55 -2.86
C SER A 256 -3.02 9.43 -1.35
N ASP A 257 -4.25 9.34 -0.86
CA ASP A 257 -4.57 9.38 0.56
C ASP A 257 -4.49 7.99 1.21
N TRP A 258 -4.74 6.92 0.47
CA TRP A 258 -4.91 5.59 1.06
C TRP A 258 -4.26 4.44 0.29
N VAL A 259 -3.97 4.59 -1.02
CA VAL A 259 -3.50 3.46 -1.85
C VAL A 259 -2.16 2.91 -1.40
N CYS A 260 -1.30 3.77 -0.84
CA CYS A 260 -0.03 3.36 -0.27
C CYS A 260 -0.08 3.40 1.25
N GLY A 261 0.23 2.28 1.88
CA GLY A 261 0.39 2.19 3.32
C GLY A 261 1.67 2.88 3.79
N THR A 262 1.62 4.19 3.87
CA THR A 262 2.69 5.05 4.37
C THR A 262 2.15 5.94 5.51
N PRO A 263 2.97 6.61 6.30
CA PRO A 263 2.50 7.54 7.33
C PRO A 263 1.55 8.64 6.85
N TYR A 264 1.44 8.87 5.53
CA TYR A 264 0.49 9.84 4.96
C TYR A 264 -0.97 9.44 5.13
N VAL A 265 -1.27 8.16 5.44
CA VAL A 265 -2.65 7.73 5.80
C VAL A 265 -3.19 8.47 7.04
N LEU A 266 -2.31 9.05 7.88
CA LEU A 266 -2.73 9.87 9.01
C LEU A 266 -3.48 11.12 8.55
N GLN A 267 -3.13 11.70 7.39
CA GLN A 267 -3.85 12.83 6.82
C GLN A 267 -5.27 12.39 6.40
N ALA A 268 -5.39 11.23 5.76
CA ALA A 268 -6.70 10.69 5.41
C ALA A 268 -7.57 10.43 6.67
N ILE A 269 -6.96 9.99 7.77
CA ILE A 269 -7.69 9.84 9.05
C ILE A 269 -8.14 11.20 9.58
N ASP A 270 -7.28 12.25 9.56
CA ASP A 270 -7.64 13.60 9.98
C ASP A 270 -8.84 14.12 9.15
N ASP A 271 -8.80 13.98 7.81
CA ASP A 271 -9.88 14.40 6.92
C ASP A 271 -11.21 13.67 7.22
N MET A 272 -11.14 12.38 7.54
CA MET A 272 -12.32 11.58 7.92
C MET A 272 -12.82 11.94 9.33
N VAL A 273 -11.96 12.35 10.25
CA VAL A 273 -12.38 12.90 11.56
C VAL A 273 -13.17 14.19 11.37
N ASP A 274 -12.71 15.07 10.49
CA ASP A 274 -13.41 16.32 10.20
C ASP A 274 -14.76 16.06 9.53
N LEU A 275 -14.83 15.15 8.57
CA LEU A 275 -16.09 14.68 7.98
C LEU A 275 -17.07 14.18 9.05
N ARG A 276 -16.60 13.34 9.98
CA ARG A 276 -17.44 12.83 11.08
C ARG A 276 -18.00 13.96 11.94
N ARG A 277 -17.17 14.97 12.26
CA ARG A 277 -17.61 16.15 13.05
C ARG A 277 -18.71 16.95 12.33
N ASP A 278 -18.54 17.14 11.03
CA ASP A 278 -19.52 17.83 10.19
C ASP A 278 -20.86 17.08 10.15
N LEU A 279 -20.82 15.74 10.00
CA LEU A 279 -22.02 14.91 10.05
C LEU A 279 -22.75 15.01 11.40
N GLN A 280 -22.02 15.02 12.50
CA GLN A 280 -22.58 15.17 13.85
C GLN A 280 -23.11 16.59 14.11
N GLY A 281 -22.51 17.61 13.52
CA GLY A 281 -22.99 19.00 13.58
C GLY A 281 -24.25 19.24 12.78
N ALA A 282 -24.40 18.60 11.63
CA ALA A 282 -25.59 18.69 10.77
C ALA A 282 -26.85 17.99 11.34
N THR A 283 -26.67 17.11 12.32
CA THR A 283 -27.77 16.34 12.95
C THR A 283 -28.35 17.07 14.20
N ARG A 284 -27.80 18.20 14.60
CA ARG A 284 -28.29 19.07 15.70
C ARG A 284 -29.08 20.25 15.16
#